data_37e3404904c9fed49bda39a474ccfd0d
#
_entry.id   37e3404904c9fed49bda39a474ccfd0d
#
_cell.length_a   1.000
_cell.length_b   1.000
_cell.length_c   1.000
_cell.angle_alpha   90.00
_cell.angle_beta   90.00
_cell.angle_gamma   90.00
#
_symmetry.space_group_name_H-M   'P 1'
#
loop_
_entity.id
_entity.type
_entity.pdbx_description
1 polymer ?
#
loop_
_entity_poly.entity_id
_entity_poly.type
_entity_poly.pdbx_seq_one_letter_code
_entity_poly.pdbx_strand_id
1 'polypeptide(L)'
;MTPFNRSIFVLFRLTVCAFLLTLLFHPSAGCSTIHAGQRADSSRSSPPEPRNNLQPSLTISPDSDEFSLNPELLERILEGPHGYFRFINTLFAEAVCARFQDDLGGIPKVNLYNDAHLENYAITERGRGLTDFDDATIGPMVLDLVRFGVSMHLTCRANGWEDKAEGMVDSFLSSYGAALKNPGLTIPPPEVVAQIRARFTTERERALAAKQKLMEPLGEPLENFEASFKQYTDQMKVQHPDLPSYFFDIKKAGRLKIGIGSALDEKYLLRVEGATKVDEDDVILEIKEVKDLRGISCILLRKAIPMRPIVMQARLAYEPYRYTGSIVIARSKGYEREKTFWVHEWYDNYHELSIRTSFQTPKDLHDIAADVGVQLGLGHPRNISDSESSGLRSTMVSTVERLQEQIEQAIADLTRQTVAAWHEFRREAISGKALDRQQVKHFLYDQGANPPSLPSKKGGKS
;
A
#
# COMPACT_ATOMS: atom_id res chain seq x y z
N MET A 1 -48.08 32.16 -12.98
CA MET A 1 -49.11 31.92 -11.97
C MET A 1 -48.67 30.78 -11.10
N THR A 2 -48.35 31.17 -10.00
CA THR A 2 -48.29 30.72 -8.60
C THR A 2 -47.22 29.70 -8.21
N PRO A 3 -46.52 30.04 -7.12
CA PRO A 3 -45.43 29.29 -6.50
C PRO A 3 -45.95 28.50 -5.28
N PHE A 4 -45.11 27.71 -4.68
CA PHE A 4 -45.11 27.18 -3.32
C PHE A 4 -44.45 25.80 -3.31
N ASN A 5 -43.56 25.40 -2.44
CA ASN A 5 -43.40 25.76 -1.05
C ASN A 5 -41.98 25.42 -0.55
N ARG A 6 -41.62 26.14 0.49
CA ARG A 6 -40.39 26.06 1.28
C ARG A 6 -40.38 24.88 2.25
N SER A 7 -39.17 24.40 2.53
CA SER A 7 -38.63 24.03 3.84
C SER A 7 -39.28 22.89 4.63
N ILE A 8 -38.52 21.78 4.80
CA ILE A 8 -38.44 21.13 6.11
C ILE A 8 -36.95 20.78 6.35
N PHE A 9 -36.32 21.56 7.23
CA PHE A 9 -35.10 21.19 7.92
C PHE A 9 -35.50 20.25 9.06
N VAL A 10 -35.10 19.00 8.99
CA VAL A 10 -35.16 18.08 10.14
C VAL A 10 -33.77 17.95 10.71
N LEU A 11 -33.56 18.57 11.86
CA LEU A 11 -32.43 18.31 12.76
C LEU A 11 -32.51 16.86 13.25
N PHE A 12 -31.58 16.01 12.83
CA PHE A 12 -31.31 14.76 13.53
C PHE A 12 -30.16 14.99 14.51
N ARG A 13 -30.50 15.07 15.79
CA ARG A 13 -29.55 15.00 16.88
C ARG A 13 -29.03 13.58 17.00
N LEU A 14 -27.72 13.40 16.78
CA LEU A 14 -26.99 12.19 17.10
C LEU A 14 -26.89 12.06 18.62
N THR A 15 -27.53 11.05 19.17
CA THR A 15 -27.33 10.59 20.54
C THR A 15 -26.17 9.57 20.54
N VAL A 16 -24.99 10.01 20.95
CA VAL A 16 -23.84 9.15 21.15
C VAL A 16 -24.01 8.47 22.53
N CYS A 17 -24.25 7.16 22.55
CA CYS A 17 -24.14 6.33 23.75
C CYS A 17 -22.66 6.13 24.09
N ALA A 18 -22.16 6.87 25.08
CA ALA A 18 -20.87 6.62 25.71
C ALA A 18 -21.01 5.46 26.68
N PHE A 19 -20.39 4.34 26.39
CA PHE A 19 -20.17 3.27 27.37
C PHE A 19 -18.93 3.62 28.22
N LEU A 20 -19.20 4.12 29.44
CA LEU A 20 -18.21 4.30 30.47
C LEU A 20 -17.91 2.93 31.13
N LEU A 21 -16.71 2.42 30.93
CA LEU A 21 -16.15 1.37 31.76
C LEU A 21 -15.48 2.03 32.99
N THR A 22 -16.14 1.99 34.11
CA THR A 22 -15.61 2.34 35.43
C THR A 22 -14.77 1.16 35.98
N LEU A 23 -13.46 1.29 35.97
CA LEU A 23 -12.55 0.44 36.72
C LEU A 23 -12.30 1.08 38.09
N LEU A 24 -12.78 0.41 39.14
CA LEU A 24 -12.60 0.74 40.54
C LEU A 24 -11.11 0.58 40.94
N PHE A 25 -10.48 1.69 41.30
CA PHE A 25 -9.22 1.66 42.04
C PHE A 25 -9.51 1.64 43.54
N HIS A 26 -9.01 0.62 44.24
CA HIS A 26 -8.88 0.64 45.67
C HIS A 26 -7.47 1.11 46.05
N PRO A 27 -7.30 2.05 46.96
CA PRO A 27 -6.01 2.35 47.54
C PRO A 27 -5.78 1.55 48.82
N SER A 28 -4.73 0.75 48.81
CA SER A 28 -4.16 0.20 50.08
C SER A 28 -2.91 0.97 50.44
N ALA A 29 -3.04 1.71 51.55
CA ALA A 29 -1.93 2.38 52.20
C ALA A 29 -1.05 1.35 52.95
N GLY A 30 0.25 1.45 52.76
CA GLY A 30 1.26 0.72 53.50
C GLY A 30 2.51 1.57 53.63
N CYS A 31 2.58 2.33 54.72
CA CYS A 31 3.73 3.11 55.15
C CYS A 31 4.79 2.18 55.78
N SER A 32 6.02 2.20 55.26
CA SER A 32 7.19 1.67 56.03
C SER A 32 8.41 2.49 55.66
N THR A 33 8.79 3.33 56.57
CA THR A 33 10.07 4.03 56.67
C THR A 33 11.19 3.05 56.98
N ILE A 34 12.26 3.03 56.18
CA ILE A 34 13.57 2.50 56.59
C ILE A 34 14.68 3.47 56.11
N HIS A 35 15.62 3.64 57.02
CA HIS A 35 16.69 4.61 57.11
C HIS A 35 17.72 4.63 55.96
N ALA A 36 18.30 5.81 55.85
CA ALA A 36 19.47 6.18 55.09
C ALA A 36 20.73 5.37 55.44
N GLY A 37 21.44 4.96 54.40
CA GLY A 37 22.81 4.51 54.46
C GLY A 37 23.55 4.99 53.22
N GLN A 38 24.27 6.12 53.32
CA GLN A 38 25.20 6.60 52.33
C GLN A 38 26.35 5.60 52.15
N ARG A 39 26.57 5.13 50.92
CA ARG A 39 27.91 4.82 50.40
C ARG A 39 27.99 5.33 49.00
N ALA A 40 28.85 6.34 48.81
CA ALA A 40 29.31 6.79 47.54
C ALA A 40 30.21 5.70 46.91
N ASP A 41 29.76 5.14 45.81
CA ASP A 41 30.59 4.33 44.95
C ASP A 41 30.76 5.07 43.61
N SER A 42 31.98 5.59 43.42
CA SER A 42 32.39 6.29 42.21
C SER A 42 32.76 5.27 41.13
N SER A 43 31.74 4.66 40.49
CA SER A 43 31.96 3.97 39.23
C SER A 43 31.84 4.96 38.07
N ARG A 44 32.97 5.30 37.47
CA ARG A 44 33.04 6.03 36.20
C ARG A 44 32.20 5.26 35.17
N SER A 45 31.06 5.81 34.82
CA SER A 45 30.34 5.37 33.65
C SER A 45 31.16 5.71 32.41
N SER A 46 31.67 4.71 31.74
CA SER A 46 32.25 4.82 30.40
C SER A 46 31.21 5.56 29.51
N PRO A 47 31.65 6.47 28.62
CA PRO A 47 30.74 7.05 27.64
C PRO A 47 30.07 5.94 26.86
N PRO A 48 28.76 6.07 26.51
CA PRO A 48 28.08 5.07 25.72
C PRO A 48 28.86 4.89 24.43
N GLU A 49 29.18 3.65 24.11
CA GLU A 49 29.75 3.31 22.80
C GLU A 49 28.90 3.92 21.69
N PRO A 50 29.49 4.47 20.63
CA PRO A 50 28.73 4.96 19.50
C PRO A 50 27.87 3.81 18.99
N ARG A 51 26.52 3.97 19.08
CA ARG A 51 25.58 3.03 18.50
C ARG A 51 25.96 2.89 17.03
N ASN A 52 26.37 1.69 16.65
CA ASN A 52 26.60 1.35 15.26
C ASN A 52 25.26 1.56 14.55
N ASN A 53 25.08 2.70 13.89
CA ASN A 53 23.94 3.02 13.03
C ASN A 53 24.05 2.15 11.76
N LEU A 54 23.93 0.83 11.93
CA LEU A 54 23.73 -0.09 10.82
C LEU A 54 22.33 0.22 10.27
N GLN A 55 22.27 0.94 9.15
CA GLN A 55 21.02 1.10 8.42
C GLN A 55 20.48 -0.28 8.07
N PRO A 56 19.17 -0.53 8.19
CA PRO A 56 18.57 -1.79 7.83
C PRO A 56 18.97 -2.16 6.39
N SER A 57 19.42 -3.39 6.19
CA SER A 57 19.75 -3.88 4.86
C SER A 57 18.47 -4.06 4.05
N LEU A 58 18.47 -3.61 2.80
CA LEU A 58 17.41 -3.89 1.84
C LEU A 58 17.58 -5.23 1.12
N THR A 59 18.57 -6.04 1.52
CA THR A 59 18.93 -7.31 0.86
C THR A 59 18.02 -8.44 1.33
N ILE A 60 17.54 -9.24 0.41
CA ILE A 60 16.83 -10.51 0.65
C ILE A 60 17.53 -11.63 -0.12
N SER A 61 17.35 -12.88 0.29
CA SER A 61 17.93 -14.05 -0.42
C SER A 61 16.95 -14.58 -1.47
N PRO A 62 17.41 -14.88 -2.70
CA PRO A 62 16.60 -15.56 -3.70
C PRO A 62 16.37 -17.05 -3.39
N ASP A 63 17.13 -17.64 -2.47
CA ASP A 63 17.02 -19.05 -2.07
C ASP A 63 15.98 -19.29 -0.97
N SER A 64 15.11 -18.31 -0.68
CA SER A 64 14.06 -18.49 0.31
C SER A 64 12.95 -19.43 -0.17
N ASP A 65 12.27 -20.08 0.79
CA ASP A 65 11.12 -20.97 0.50
C ASP A 65 10.01 -20.25 -0.27
N GLU A 66 9.86 -18.94 -0.07
CA GLU A 66 8.87 -18.10 -0.75
C GLU A 66 9.03 -18.13 -2.27
N PHE A 67 10.25 -18.06 -2.76
CA PHE A 67 10.55 -18.11 -4.20
C PHE A 67 10.53 -19.54 -4.74
N SER A 68 10.95 -20.51 -3.94
CA SER A 68 10.83 -21.93 -4.31
C SER A 68 9.40 -22.36 -4.57
N LEU A 69 8.46 -21.80 -3.80
CA LEU A 69 7.02 -22.07 -3.94
C LEU A 69 6.34 -21.20 -5.01
N ASN A 70 6.97 -20.09 -5.42
CA ASN A 70 6.43 -19.13 -6.37
C ASN A 70 7.48 -18.69 -7.41
N PRO A 71 7.89 -19.56 -8.33
CA PRO A 71 8.93 -19.23 -9.31
C PRO A 71 8.57 -18.07 -10.23
N GLU A 72 7.29 -17.89 -10.57
CA GLU A 72 6.81 -16.75 -11.35
C GLU A 72 6.99 -15.41 -10.60
N LEU A 73 6.91 -15.41 -9.28
CA LEU A 73 7.22 -14.24 -8.46
C LEU A 73 8.69 -13.89 -8.57
N LEU A 74 9.57 -14.88 -8.45
CA LEU A 74 11.02 -14.70 -8.61
C LEU A 74 11.35 -14.08 -9.98
N GLU A 75 10.76 -14.61 -11.07
CA GLU A 75 10.95 -14.08 -12.42
C GLU A 75 10.56 -12.59 -12.50
N ARG A 76 9.39 -12.23 -12.01
CA ARG A 76 8.92 -10.83 -12.03
C ARG A 76 9.81 -9.88 -11.21
N ILE A 77 10.37 -10.34 -10.10
CA ILE A 77 11.31 -9.53 -9.30
C ILE A 77 12.64 -9.38 -10.03
N LEU A 78 13.09 -10.40 -10.76
CA LEU A 78 14.33 -10.37 -11.54
C LEU A 78 14.28 -9.45 -12.77
N GLU A 79 13.09 -9.10 -13.26
CA GLU A 79 12.90 -8.20 -14.40
C GLU A 79 13.46 -6.79 -14.18
N GLY A 80 13.48 -6.31 -12.94
CA GLY A 80 13.98 -4.98 -12.66
C GLY A 80 13.90 -4.53 -11.20
N PRO A 81 14.63 -3.46 -10.84
CA PRO A 81 14.68 -2.96 -9.48
C PRO A 81 13.32 -2.49 -8.95
N HIS A 82 12.38 -2.13 -9.83
CA HIS A 82 11.05 -1.73 -9.40
C HIS A 82 10.23 -2.90 -8.84
N GLY A 83 10.27 -4.08 -9.48
CA GLY A 83 9.65 -5.29 -8.94
C GLY A 83 10.23 -5.69 -7.58
N TYR A 84 11.55 -5.61 -7.44
CA TYR A 84 12.25 -5.81 -6.18
C TYR A 84 11.78 -4.80 -5.10
N PHE A 85 11.75 -3.52 -5.44
CA PHE A 85 11.28 -2.44 -4.57
C PHE A 85 9.87 -2.67 -4.05
N ARG A 86 8.95 -3.12 -4.89
CA ARG A 86 7.58 -3.47 -4.49
C ARG A 86 7.56 -4.62 -3.48
N PHE A 87 8.36 -5.65 -3.72
CA PHE A 87 8.41 -6.84 -2.87
C PHE A 87 8.95 -6.55 -1.46
N ILE A 88 9.99 -5.70 -1.35
CA ILE A 88 10.64 -5.38 -0.06
C ILE A 88 9.94 -4.25 0.72
N ASN A 89 8.63 -4.01 0.56
CA ASN A 89 7.94 -2.86 1.14
C ASN A 89 8.21 -2.69 2.65
N THR A 90 8.08 -3.74 3.43
CA THR A 90 8.32 -3.70 4.89
C THR A 90 9.76 -3.32 5.23
N LEU A 91 10.74 -3.92 4.56
CA LEU A 91 12.16 -3.60 4.78
C LEU A 91 12.47 -2.16 4.36
N PHE A 92 11.88 -1.70 3.27
CA PHE A 92 12.04 -0.34 2.79
C PHE A 92 11.43 0.67 3.79
N ALA A 93 10.22 0.42 4.28
CA ALA A 93 9.60 1.28 5.28
C ALA A 93 10.43 1.35 6.57
N GLU A 94 11.00 0.22 7.04
CA GLU A 94 11.90 0.20 8.19
C GLU A 94 13.19 0.99 7.93
N ALA A 95 13.75 0.94 6.72
CA ALA A 95 14.91 1.75 6.34
C ALA A 95 14.59 3.25 6.36
N VAL A 96 13.38 3.65 5.96
CA VAL A 96 12.92 5.04 6.11
C VAL A 96 12.78 5.42 7.59
N CYS A 97 12.16 4.56 8.43
CA CYS A 97 12.06 4.80 9.88
C CYS A 97 13.44 5.05 10.51
N ALA A 98 14.41 4.20 10.19
CA ALA A 98 15.78 4.33 10.68
C ALA A 98 16.46 5.63 10.21
N ARG A 99 16.21 6.04 8.97
CA ARG A 99 16.79 7.28 8.40
C ARG A 99 16.30 8.54 9.10
N PHE A 100 15.04 8.54 9.55
CA PHE A 100 14.41 9.68 10.22
C PHE A 100 14.31 9.50 11.73
N GLN A 101 15.02 8.53 12.33
CA GLN A 101 14.87 8.14 13.73
C GLN A 101 14.95 9.33 14.70
N ASP A 102 15.86 10.26 14.48
CA ASP A 102 16.06 11.43 15.35
C ASP A 102 14.95 12.47 15.18
N ASP A 103 14.25 12.49 14.06
CA ASP A 103 13.18 13.44 13.72
C ASP A 103 11.78 12.89 13.99
N LEU A 104 11.61 11.57 14.17
CA LEU A 104 10.28 10.90 14.27
C LEU A 104 9.37 11.52 15.34
N GLY A 105 9.96 12.05 16.45
CA GLY A 105 9.20 12.71 17.52
C GLY A 105 8.54 14.01 17.08
N GLY A 106 9.09 14.69 16.06
CA GLY A 106 8.59 15.94 15.50
C GLY A 106 7.86 15.79 14.16
N ILE A 107 7.80 14.58 13.59
CA ILE A 107 7.10 14.33 12.34
C ILE A 107 5.63 13.99 12.62
N PRO A 108 4.67 14.71 12.03
CA PRO A 108 3.25 14.40 12.20
C PRO A 108 2.89 12.98 11.77
N LYS A 109 2.08 12.32 12.58
CA LYS A 109 1.44 11.07 12.22
C LYS A 109 0.15 11.35 11.46
N VAL A 110 0.07 10.80 10.27
CA VAL A 110 -0.99 11.06 9.30
C VAL A 110 -1.60 9.76 8.80
N ASN A 111 -2.66 9.85 8.02
CA ASN A 111 -3.09 8.67 7.27
C ASN A 111 -2.04 8.34 6.23
N LEU A 112 -1.48 7.16 6.29
CA LEU A 112 -0.52 6.66 5.32
C LEU A 112 -1.21 5.76 4.30
N TYR A 113 -0.77 5.87 3.09
CA TYR A 113 -0.97 4.88 2.06
C TYR A 113 -0.05 3.66 2.30
N ASN A 114 1.19 3.91 2.73
CA ASN A 114 2.23 2.97 3.17
C ASN A 114 2.79 2.02 2.08
N ASP A 115 2.30 2.08 0.85
CA ASP A 115 2.86 1.43 -0.33
C ASP A 115 2.80 2.35 -1.56
N ALA A 116 3.10 3.63 -1.38
CA ALA A 116 3.03 4.65 -2.42
C ALA A 116 4.07 4.38 -3.52
N HIS A 117 3.63 3.81 -4.64
CA HIS A 117 4.44 3.62 -5.84
C HIS A 117 3.60 3.76 -7.11
N LEU A 118 4.28 4.00 -8.23
CA LEU A 118 3.61 4.37 -9.48
C LEU A 118 2.61 3.33 -9.98
N GLU A 119 2.94 2.04 -9.89
CA GLU A 119 2.05 0.99 -10.42
C GLU A 119 0.81 0.76 -9.55
N ASN A 120 0.73 1.41 -8.37
CA ASN A 120 -0.51 1.53 -7.61
C ASN A 120 -1.38 2.72 -8.04
N TYR A 121 -0.94 3.51 -9.02
CA TYR A 121 -1.80 4.52 -9.61
C TYR A 121 -2.72 3.89 -10.64
N ALA A 122 -4.01 3.87 -10.35
CA ALA A 122 -5.02 3.30 -11.22
C ALA A 122 -5.94 4.38 -11.83
N ILE A 123 -6.55 3.99 -12.93
CA ILE A 123 -7.49 4.80 -13.71
C ILE A 123 -8.74 3.96 -13.93
N THR A 124 -9.91 4.56 -13.60
CA THR A 124 -11.22 3.99 -13.86
C THR A 124 -12.07 4.97 -14.68
N GLU A 125 -13.30 4.61 -15.01
CA GLU A 125 -14.24 5.53 -15.65
C GLU A 125 -14.51 6.77 -14.80
N ARG A 126 -14.46 6.62 -13.47
CA ARG A 126 -14.93 7.64 -12.52
C ARG A 126 -13.81 8.37 -11.83
N GLY A 127 -12.65 7.71 -11.64
CA GLY A 127 -11.58 8.25 -10.84
C GLY A 127 -10.20 7.91 -11.37
N ARG A 128 -9.20 8.43 -10.68
CA ARG A 128 -7.78 8.16 -10.88
C ARG A 128 -7.00 8.44 -9.61
N GLY A 129 -5.87 7.81 -9.44
CA GLY A 129 -4.95 8.05 -8.33
C GLY A 129 -4.43 6.77 -7.71
N LEU A 130 -3.69 6.89 -6.60
CA LEU A 130 -3.23 5.74 -5.84
C LEU A 130 -4.40 4.94 -5.30
N THR A 131 -4.32 3.65 -5.44
CA THR A 131 -5.28 2.62 -5.03
C THR A 131 -4.52 1.48 -4.34
N ASP A 132 -5.20 0.39 -3.96
CA ASP A 132 -4.57 -0.73 -3.26
C ASP A 132 -4.19 -0.40 -1.80
N PHE A 133 -5.23 -0.21 -0.97
CA PHE A 133 -5.10 0.30 0.40
C PHE A 133 -4.85 -0.78 1.47
N ASP A 134 -4.47 -2.00 1.13
CA ASP A 134 -4.25 -3.09 2.09
C ASP A 134 -3.07 -2.86 3.04
N ASP A 135 -2.15 -1.96 2.69
CA ASP A 135 -1.06 -1.45 3.53
C ASP A 135 -1.41 -0.19 4.34
N ALA A 136 -2.57 0.45 4.07
CA ALA A 136 -2.92 1.74 4.63
C ALA A 136 -2.97 1.74 6.17
N THR A 137 -2.44 2.80 6.81
CA THR A 137 -2.33 2.88 8.26
C THR A 137 -2.23 4.32 8.76
N ILE A 138 -1.75 4.51 10.00
CA ILE A 138 -1.35 5.81 10.55
C ILE A 138 0.13 5.76 10.91
N GLY A 139 0.89 6.73 10.45
CA GLY A 139 2.31 6.83 10.76
C GLY A 139 2.95 8.12 10.26
N PRO A 140 4.29 8.23 10.34
CA PRO A 140 5.03 9.41 9.91
C PRO A 140 4.89 9.63 8.40
N MET A 141 4.49 10.84 7.99
CA MET A 141 4.24 11.17 6.58
C MET A 141 5.43 10.94 5.64
N VAL A 142 6.66 10.93 6.16
CA VAL A 142 7.88 10.70 5.37
C VAL A 142 7.92 9.31 4.74
N LEU A 143 7.19 8.32 5.28
CA LEU A 143 7.11 6.99 4.68
C LEU A 143 6.57 7.04 3.25
N ASP A 144 5.42 7.68 3.05
CA ASP A 144 4.83 7.81 1.72
C ASP A 144 5.62 8.76 0.81
N LEU A 145 6.15 9.86 1.37
CA LEU A 145 6.91 10.84 0.59
C LEU A 145 8.19 10.22 0.01
N VAL A 146 8.95 9.51 0.84
CA VAL A 146 10.19 8.87 0.39
C VAL A 146 9.89 7.70 -0.54
N ARG A 147 8.88 6.86 -0.21
CA ARG A 147 8.55 5.71 -1.04
C ARG A 147 8.09 6.11 -2.44
N PHE A 148 7.21 7.11 -2.55
CA PHE A 148 6.78 7.59 -3.87
C PHE A 148 7.93 8.26 -4.63
N GLY A 149 8.77 9.06 -3.96
CA GLY A 149 9.96 9.67 -4.58
C GLY A 149 10.92 8.63 -5.16
N VAL A 150 11.20 7.54 -4.41
CA VAL A 150 12.02 6.41 -4.92
C VAL A 150 11.35 5.75 -6.13
N SER A 151 10.02 5.57 -6.11
CA SER A 151 9.28 5.05 -7.26
C SER A 151 9.44 5.93 -8.51
N MET A 152 9.49 7.27 -8.34
CA MET A 152 9.76 8.19 -9.46
C MET A 152 11.15 8.00 -10.03
N HIS A 153 12.19 7.93 -9.18
CA HIS A 153 13.56 7.67 -9.63
C HIS A 153 13.68 6.34 -10.36
N LEU A 154 13.09 5.27 -9.85
CA LEU A 154 13.11 3.95 -10.50
C LEU A 154 12.37 3.96 -11.83
N THR A 155 11.27 4.73 -11.94
CA THR A 155 10.53 4.88 -13.20
C THR A 155 11.33 5.68 -14.21
N CYS A 156 11.97 6.78 -13.81
CA CYS A 156 12.87 7.53 -14.69
C CYS A 156 14.00 6.65 -15.21
N ARG A 157 14.60 5.85 -14.34
CA ARG A 157 15.64 4.88 -14.72
C ARG A 157 15.13 3.85 -15.74
N ALA A 158 13.94 3.32 -15.55
CA ALA A 158 13.35 2.34 -16.47
C ALA A 158 13.09 2.88 -17.87
N ASN A 159 12.97 4.22 -18.00
CA ASN A 159 12.69 4.92 -19.26
C ASN A 159 13.90 5.69 -19.83
N GLY A 160 15.08 5.62 -19.19
CA GLY A 160 16.27 6.36 -19.65
C GLY A 160 16.17 7.88 -19.41
N TRP A 161 15.42 8.30 -18.37
CA TRP A 161 15.19 9.71 -18.00
C TRP A 161 15.80 10.04 -16.64
N GLU A 162 16.91 9.42 -16.27
CA GLU A 162 17.53 9.59 -14.94
C GLU A 162 17.85 11.06 -14.64
N ASP A 163 18.20 11.85 -15.67
CA ASP A 163 18.47 13.28 -15.57
C ASP A 163 17.21 14.13 -15.24
N LYS A 164 16.01 13.53 -15.30
CA LYS A 164 14.74 14.20 -14.98
C LYS A 164 14.18 13.80 -13.60
N ALA A 165 14.81 12.83 -12.91
CA ALA A 165 14.26 12.24 -11.69
C ALA A 165 14.06 13.27 -10.57
N GLU A 166 15.02 14.17 -10.36
CA GLU A 166 14.93 15.25 -9.36
C GLU A 166 13.72 16.15 -9.65
N GLY A 167 13.53 16.58 -10.90
CA GLY A 167 12.38 17.39 -11.30
C GLY A 167 11.01 16.69 -11.09
N MET A 168 10.95 15.35 -11.16
CA MET A 168 9.74 14.60 -10.84
C MET A 168 9.46 14.66 -9.32
N VAL A 169 10.49 14.50 -8.50
CA VAL A 169 10.38 14.61 -7.03
C VAL A 169 10.00 16.02 -6.62
N ASP A 170 10.59 17.05 -7.23
CA ASP A 170 10.23 18.45 -6.97
C ASP A 170 8.76 18.73 -7.29
N SER A 171 8.28 18.26 -8.44
CA SER A 171 6.87 18.39 -8.83
C SER A 171 5.94 17.71 -7.82
N PHE A 172 6.29 16.52 -7.40
CA PHE A 172 5.56 15.76 -6.38
C PHE A 172 5.49 16.51 -5.04
N LEU A 173 6.65 16.89 -4.47
CA LEU A 173 6.72 17.54 -3.16
C LEU A 173 6.10 18.95 -3.18
N SER A 174 6.30 19.70 -4.26
CA SER A 174 5.66 21.03 -4.44
C SER A 174 4.14 20.92 -4.48
N SER A 175 3.61 19.95 -5.23
CA SER A 175 2.17 19.70 -5.34
C SER A 175 1.58 19.20 -4.02
N TYR A 176 2.31 18.37 -3.28
CA TYR A 176 1.96 17.95 -1.93
C TYR A 176 1.83 19.15 -0.98
N GLY A 177 2.85 20.02 -0.95
CA GLY A 177 2.84 21.24 -0.15
C GLY A 177 1.72 22.21 -0.52
N ALA A 178 1.44 22.36 -1.84
CA ALA A 178 0.33 23.17 -2.34
C ALA A 178 -1.04 22.64 -1.85
N ALA A 179 -1.25 21.32 -1.86
CA ALA A 179 -2.47 20.69 -1.38
C ALA A 179 -2.64 20.80 0.15
N LEU A 180 -1.56 20.77 0.91
CA LEU A 180 -1.58 21.04 2.35
C LEU A 180 -2.03 22.47 2.65
N LYS A 181 -1.51 23.44 1.88
CA LYS A 181 -1.84 24.88 2.02
C LYS A 181 -3.26 25.20 1.52
N ASN A 182 -3.76 24.46 0.52
CA ASN A 182 -5.09 24.66 -0.05
C ASN A 182 -5.90 23.34 -0.07
N PRO A 183 -6.73 23.08 0.94
CA PRO A 183 -7.58 21.89 1.00
C PRO A 183 -8.59 21.74 -0.14
N GLY A 184 -8.90 22.81 -0.84
CA GLY A 184 -9.78 22.83 -2.01
C GLY A 184 -9.05 22.73 -3.34
N LEU A 185 -7.74 22.47 -3.34
CA LEU A 185 -6.96 22.38 -4.57
C LEU A 185 -7.47 21.26 -5.48
N THR A 186 -7.70 21.61 -6.72
CA THR A 186 -7.99 20.66 -7.81
C THR A 186 -7.04 20.90 -8.96
N ILE A 187 -6.60 19.83 -9.61
CA ILE A 187 -5.79 19.90 -10.81
C ILE A 187 -6.45 19.12 -11.96
N PRO A 188 -6.23 19.51 -13.22
CA PRO A 188 -6.78 18.79 -14.35
C PRO A 188 -6.20 17.37 -14.41
N PRO A 189 -6.96 16.40 -14.98
CA PRO A 189 -6.42 15.06 -15.20
C PRO A 189 -5.16 15.11 -16.07
N PRO A 190 -4.10 14.35 -15.71
CA PRO A 190 -2.98 14.13 -16.60
C PRO A 190 -3.42 13.60 -17.97
N GLU A 191 -2.73 13.98 -19.03
CA GLU A 191 -3.09 13.59 -20.40
C GLU A 191 -3.12 12.06 -20.58
N VAL A 192 -2.19 11.35 -19.96
CA VAL A 192 -2.14 9.88 -19.98
C VAL A 192 -3.43 9.24 -19.44
N VAL A 193 -4.12 9.88 -18.51
CA VAL A 193 -5.43 9.41 -17.99
C VAL A 193 -6.50 9.45 -19.07
N ALA A 194 -6.57 10.54 -19.84
CA ALA A 194 -7.51 10.67 -20.95
C ALA A 194 -7.23 9.63 -22.06
N GLN A 195 -5.95 9.44 -22.40
CA GLN A 195 -5.53 8.44 -23.39
C GLN A 195 -5.89 7.01 -22.98
N ILE A 196 -5.75 6.66 -21.70
CA ILE A 196 -6.12 5.34 -21.21
C ILE A 196 -7.65 5.18 -21.21
N ARG A 197 -8.40 6.18 -20.73
CA ARG A 197 -9.87 6.13 -20.72
C ARG A 197 -10.48 5.99 -22.11
N ALA A 198 -9.85 6.59 -23.13
CA ALA A 198 -10.30 6.46 -24.52
C ALA A 198 -10.27 5.01 -25.03
N ARG A 199 -9.56 4.09 -24.35
CA ARG A 199 -9.47 2.66 -24.70
C ARG A 199 -10.42 1.79 -23.88
N PHE A 200 -11.15 2.36 -22.93
CA PHE A 200 -12.07 1.59 -22.08
C PHE A 200 -13.25 1.05 -22.89
N THR A 201 -13.66 -0.14 -22.50
CA THR A 201 -14.83 -0.81 -23.09
C THR A 201 -16.04 -0.63 -22.19
N THR A 202 -17.21 -0.49 -22.80
CA THR A 202 -18.50 -0.48 -22.09
C THR A 202 -19.14 -1.86 -22.03
N GLU A 203 -18.49 -2.90 -22.55
CA GLU A 203 -18.99 -4.27 -22.59
C GLU A 203 -18.83 -4.97 -21.25
N ARG A 204 -19.81 -4.80 -20.37
CA ARG A 204 -19.79 -5.33 -19.02
C ARG A 204 -19.70 -6.84 -18.95
N GLU A 205 -20.44 -7.56 -19.79
CA GLU A 205 -20.37 -9.03 -19.87
C GLU A 205 -18.93 -9.50 -20.13
N ARG A 206 -18.23 -8.84 -21.04
CA ARG A 206 -16.84 -9.13 -21.35
C ARG A 206 -15.92 -8.85 -20.16
N ALA A 207 -16.16 -7.76 -19.42
CA ALA A 207 -15.40 -7.42 -18.20
C ALA A 207 -15.60 -8.48 -17.11
N LEU A 208 -16.85 -8.90 -16.87
CA LEU A 208 -17.17 -9.97 -15.91
C LEU A 208 -16.50 -11.30 -16.30
N ALA A 209 -16.59 -11.68 -17.57
CA ALA A 209 -15.98 -12.91 -18.07
C ALA A 209 -14.45 -12.89 -17.95
N ALA A 210 -13.80 -11.75 -18.19
CA ALA A 210 -12.35 -11.60 -18.04
C ALA A 210 -11.93 -11.80 -16.58
N LYS A 211 -12.62 -11.20 -15.63
CA LYS A 211 -12.32 -11.35 -14.20
C LYS A 211 -12.59 -12.76 -13.69
N GLN A 212 -13.63 -13.43 -14.17
CA GLN A 212 -13.89 -14.81 -13.82
C GLN A 212 -12.78 -15.78 -14.24
N LYS A 213 -12.05 -15.48 -15.31
CA LYS A 213 -10.89 -16.28 -15.74
C LYS A 213 -9.72 -16.20 -14.79
N LEU A 214 -9.66 -15.18 -13.94
CA LEU A 214 -8.63 -15.02 -12.92
C LEU A 214 -8.93 -15.82 -11.64
N MET A 215 -10.14 -16.38 -11.53
CA MET A 215 -10.56 -17.15 -10.35
C MET A 215 -10.01 -18.57 -10.43
N GLU A 216 -9.02 -18.89 -9.61
CA GLU A 216 -8.55 -20.25 -9.39
C GLU A 216 -9.44 -20.97 -8.35
N PRO A 217 -9.41 -22.33 -8.28
CA PRO A 217 -10.15 -23.10 -7.27
C PRO A 217 -9.81 -22.59 -5.85
N LEU A 218 -10.82 -22.51 -4.97
CA LEU A 218 -10.64 -22.06 -3.57
C LEU A 218 -9.68 -22.96 -2.78
N GLY A 219 -9.69 -24.27 -3.06
CA GLY A 219 -8.91 -25.27 -2.32
C GLY A 219 -9.52 -25.66 -0.97
N GLU A 220 -10.66 -25.05 -0.59
CA GLU A 220 -11.43 -25.35 0.60
C GLU A 220 -12.93 -25.23 0.31
N PRO A 221 -13.82 -25.81 1.14
CA PRO A 221 -15.26 -25.70 0.95
C PRO A 221 -15.75 -24.24 1.04
N LEU A 222 -16.66 -23.87 0.14
CA LEU A 222 -17.24 -22.52 0.08
C LEU A 222 -18.00 -22.15 1.36
N GLU A 223 -18.60 -23.10 2.04
CA GLU A 223 -19.39 -22.92 3.27
C GLU A 223 -18.55 -22.28 4.40
N ASN A 224 -17.25 -22.58 4.49
CA ASN A 224 -16.36 -21.97 5.46
C ASN A 224 -16.17 -20.47 5.20
N PHE A 225 -16.22 -20.08 3.94
CA PHE A 225 -16.12 -18.70 3.50
C PHE A 225 -17.43 -17.93 3.69
N GLU A 226 -18.56 -18.55 3.35
CA GLU A 226 -19.91 -17.96 3.43
C GLU A 226 -20.25 -17.49 4.84
N ALA A 227 -19.88 -18.26 5.87
CA ALA A 227 -20.11 -17.89 7.26
C ALA A 227 -19.42 -16.55 7.65
N SER A 228 -18.18 -16.35 7.20
CA SER A 228 -17.45 -15.10 7.41
C SER A 228 -17.99 -13.97 6.51
N PHE A 229 -18.35 -14.29 5.30
CA PHE A 229 -18.88 -13.32 4.33
C PHE A 229 -20.25 -12.78 4.75
N LYS A 230 -21.03 -13.55 5.52
CA LYS A 230 -22.30 -13.07 6.08
C LYS A 230 -22.15 -11.82 6.95
N GLN A 231 -21.10 -11.72 7.75
CA GLN A 231 -20.85 -10.53 8.57
C GLN A 231 -20.69 -9.28 7.69
N TYR A 232 -19.98 -9.41 6.57
CA TYR A 232 -19.82 -8.34 5.61
C TYR A 232 -21.15 -7.97 4.95
N THR A 233 -21.92 -8.94 4.49
CA THR A 233 -23.21 -8.65 3.85
C THR A 233 -24.20 -7.99 4.80
N ASP A 234 -24.20 -8.36 6.09
CA ASP A 234 -25.02 -7.71 7.10
C ASP A 234 -24.61 -6.23 7.30
N GLN A 235 -23.30 -5.92 7.28
CA GLN A 235 -22.83 -4.52 7.29
C GLN A 235 -23.26 -3.76 6.04
N MET A 236 -23.13 -4.36 4.87
CA MET A 236 -23.50 -3.73 3.60
C MET A 236 -24.99 -3.43 3.52
N LYS A 237 -25.86 -4.30 4.05
CA LYS A 237 -27.31 -4.06 4.14
C LYS A 237 -27.66 -2.87 5.01
N VAL A 238 -26.89 -2.62 6.07
CA VAL A 238 -27.07 -1.42 6.91
C VAL A 238 -26.61 -0.15 6.18
N GLN A 239 -25.51 -0.22 5.45
CA GLN A 239 -24.97 0.93 4.72
C GLN A 239 -25.76 1.25 3.43
N HIS A 240 -26.38 0.24 2.83
CA HIS A 240 -27.08 0.31 1.57
C HIS A 240 -28.49 -0.33 1.69
N PRO A 241 -29.40 0.30 2.46
CA PRO A 241 -30.72 -0.29 2.78
C PRO A 241 -31.61 -0.47 1.54
N ASP A 242 -31.33 0.26 0.46
CA ASP A 242 -32.10 0.19 -0.79
C ASP A 242 -31.75 -1.00 -1.69
N LEU A 243 -30.68 -1.76 -1.35
CA LEU A 243 -30.30 -2.93 -2.13
C LEU A 243 -31.23 -4.12 -1.83
N PRO A 244 -31.54 -4.95 -2.84
CA PRO A 244 -32.33 -6.18 -2.65
C PRO A 244 -31.68 -7.12 -1.62
N SER A 245 -32.48 -7.93 -0.94
CA SER A 245 -32.00 -8.89 0.08
C SER A 245 -31.02 -9.92 -0.47
N TYR A 246 -31.11 -10.23 -1.74
CA TYR A 246 -30.24 -11.17 -2.47
C TYR A 246 -28.98 -10.52 -3.04
N PHE A 247 -28.88 -9.17 -3.00
CA PHE A 247 -27.62 -8.52 -3.39
C PHE A 247 -26.50 -9.07 -2.54
N PHE A 248 -25.40 -9.41 -3.14
CA PHE A 248 -24.28 -10.14 -2.55
C PHE A 248 -24.45 -11.66 -2.41
N ASP A 249 -25.54 -12.31 -2.92
CA ASP A 249 -25.58 -13.76 -3.02
C ASP A 249 -24.42 -14.23 -3.91
N ILE A 250 -23.61 -15.17 -3.41
CA ILE A 250 -22.39 -15.63 -4.12
C ILE A 250 -22.78 -16.51 -5.29
N LYS A 251 -22.44 -16.10 -6.51
CA LYS A 251 -22.58 -16.92 -7.73
C LYS A 251 -21.33 -17.73 -8.02
N LYS A 252 -20.16 -17.16 -7.76
CA LYS A 252 -18.87 -17.81 -7.97
C LYS A 252 -17.82 -17.22 -7.04
N ALA A 253 -16.93 -18.06 -6.56
CA ALA A 253 -15.77 -17.66 -5.75
C ALA A 253 -14.52 -18.36 -6.25
N GLY A 254 -13.37 -17.72 -6.12
CA GLY A 254 -12.08 -18.30 -6.47
C GLY A 254 -10.91 -17.55 -5.83
N ARG A 255 -9.76 -18.20 -5.75
CA ARG A 255 -8.51 -17.57 -5.35
C ARG A 255 -8.00 -16.66 -6.46
N LEU A 256 -7.34 -15.57 -6.06
CA LEU A 256 -6.70 -14.63 -6.97
C LEU A 256 -5.17 -14.66 -6.75
N LYS A 257 -4.41 -15.08 -7.75
CA LYS A 257 -2.94 -15.15 -7.69
C LYS A 257 -2.28 -14.12 -8.60
N ILE A 258 -2.41 -12.85 -8.27
CA ILE A 258 -1.75 -11.75 -8.98
C ILE A 258 -1.04 -10.83 -7.99
N GLY A 259 -0.13 -9.99 -8.49
CA GLY A 259 0.62 -9.02 -7.71
C GLY A 259 2.08 -9.42 -7.49
N ILE A 260 2.90 -8.49 -6.99
CA ILE A 260 4.28 -8.70 -6.54
C ILE A 260 4.37 -8.45 -5.04
N GLY A 261 4.05 -7.25 -4.56
CA GLY A 261 4.07 -6.91 -3.14
C GLY A 261 3.12 -7.76 -2.30
N SER A 262 1.97 -8.14 -2.86
CA SER A 262 0.96 -8.98 -2.23
C SER A 262 0.94 -10.42 -2.76
N ALA A 263 2.03 -10.90 -3.37
CA ALA A 263 2.07 -12.25 -3.95
C ALA A 263 1.96 -13.38 -2.92
N LEU A 264 2.37 -13.09 -1.67
CA LEU A 264 2.32 -14.05 -0.56
C LEU A 264 1.05 -13.93 0.27
N ASP A 265 0.20 -12.93 0.01
CA ASP A 265 -1.05 -12.72 0.73
C ASP A 265 -2.19 -13.53 0.12
N GLU A 266 -3.15 -13.86 0.96
CA GLU A 266 -4.37 -14.51 0.48
C GLU A 266 -5.30 -13.49 -0.16
N LYS A 267 -5.75 -13.81 -1.37
CA LYS A 267 -6.71 -12.98 -2.12
C LYS A 267 -7.75 -13.85 -2.77
N TYR A 268 -8.98 -13.34 -2.83
CA TYR A 268 -10.11 -14.00 -3.42
C TYR A 268 -10.89 -13.04 -4.30
N LEU A 269 -11.54 -13.59 -5.33
CA LEU A 269 -12.57 -12.89 -6.10
C LEU A 269 -13.91 -13.59 -5.91
N LEU A 270 -14.95 -12.79 -5.73
CA LEU A 270 -16.32 -13.24 -5.71
C LEU A 270 -17.10 -12.56 -6.82
N ARG A 271 -17.83 -13.34 -7.61
CA ARG A 271 -18.95 -12.84 -8.39
C ARG A 271 -20.21 -12.99 -7.55
N VAL A 272 -20.87 -11.90 -7.29
CA VAL A 272 -22.08 -11.84 -6.47
C VAL A 272 -23.24 -11.25 -7.27
N GLU A 273 -24.47 -11.60 -6.89
CA GLU A 273 -25.69 -11.07 -7.47
C GLU A 273 -25.72 -9.55 -7.34
N GLY A 274 -26.17 -8.87 -8.38
CA GLY A 274 -26.35 -7.43 -8.44
C GLY A 274 -27.72 -6.94 -7.98
N ALA A 275 -28.14 -5.78 -8.49
CA ALA A 275 -29.44 -5.17 -8.16
C ALA A 275 -30.63 -5.91 -8.76
N THR A 276 -30.41 -6.65 -9.83
CA THR A 276 -31.40 -7.51 -10.51
C THR A 276 -30.94 -8.93 -10.55
N LYS A 277 -31.73 -9.82 -11.15
CA LYS A 277 -31.37 -11.23 -11.33
C LYS A 277 -30.70 -11.51 -12.69
N VAL A 278 -30.27 -10.46 -13.39
CA VAL A 278 -29.58 -10.61 -14.67
C VAL A 278 -28.06 -10.61 -14.46
N ASP A 279 -27.38 -11.46 -15.21
CA ASP A 279 -25.93 -11.67 -15.07
C ASP A 279 -25.10 -10.41 -15.36
N GLU A 280 -25.64 -9.49 -16.14
CA GLU A 280 -24.96 -8.29 -16.60
C GLU A 280 -24.74 -7.25 -15.49
N ASP A 281 -25.56 -7.26 -14.42
CA ASP A 281 -25.39 -6.33 -13.31
C ASP A 281 -24.70 -6.94 -12.07
N ASP A 282 -24.24 -8.19 -12.17
CA ASP A 282 -23.42 -8.84 -11.14
C ASP A 282 -22.22 -7.99 -10.75
N VAL A 283 -21.82 -8.11 -9.50
CA VAL A 283 -20.67 -7.38 -8.95
C VAL A 283 -19.50 -8.34 -8.72
N ILE A 284 -18.31 -7.90 -9.05
CA ILE A 284 -17.08 -8.59 -8.66
C ILE A 284 -16.54 -7.90 -7.41
N LEU A 285 -16.37 -8.68 -6.34
CA LEU A 285 -15.70 -8.24 -5.12
C LEU A 285 -14.30 -8.85 -5.06
N GLU A 286 -13.32 -8.04 -4.75
CA GLU A 286 -11.99 -8.49 -4.32
C GLU A 286 -11.97 -8.57 -2.80
N ILE A 287 -11.37 -9.63 -2.29
CA ILE A 287 -11.16 -9.86 -0.86
C ILE A 287 -9.67 -10.08 -0.69
N LYS A 288 -9.01 -9.13 -0.04
CA LYS A 288 -7.56 -9.04 0.07
C LYS A 288 -7.11 -9.06 1.51
N GLU A 289 -6.14 -9.92 1.85
CA GLU A 289 -5.56 -9.99 3.19
C GLU A 289 -4.95 -8.64 3.58
N VAL A 290 -5.21 -8.23 4.80
CA VAL A 290 -4.67 -6.98 5.38
C VAL A 290 -3.24 -7.22 5.86
N LYS A 291 -2.33 -6.33 5.48
CA LYS A 291 -0.90 -6.44 5.77
C LYS A 291 -0.57 -6.44 7.26
N ASP A 292 0.43 -7.25 7.59
CA ASP A 292 1.10 -7.23 8.89
C ASP A 292 2.20 -6.16 8.89
N LEU A 293 2.10 -5.20 9.81
CA LEU A 293 2.99 -4.04 9.89
C LEU A 293 4.02 -4.15 11.02
N ARG A 294 4.13 -5.32 11.70
CA ARG A 294 5.02 -5.51 12.85
C ARG A 294 6.50 -5.32 12.55
N GLY A 295 6.91 -5.41 11.30
CA GLY A 295 8.28 -5.19 10.85
C GLY A 295 8.67 -3.72 10.66
N ILE A 296 7.76 -2.75 10.93
CA ILE A 296 7.99 -1.32 10.70
C ILE A 296 7.97 -0.60 12.06
N SER A 297 9.15 -0.22 12.56
CA SER A 297 9.34 0.26 13.94
C SER A 297 8.65 1.60 14.23
N CYS A 298 8.50 2.47 13.26
CA CYS A 298 7.87 3.77 13.44
C CYS A 298 6.34 3.77 13.24
N ILE A 299 5.75 2.62 12.95
CA ILE A 299 4.29 2.41 12.90
C ILE A 299 3.85 1.71 14.18
N LEU A 300 2.85 2.28 14.88
CA LEU A 300 2.37 1.72 16.14
C LEU A 300 1.39 0.57 15.96
N LEU A 301 0.68 0.53 14.84
CA LEU A 301 -0.33 -0.48 14.56
C LEU A 301 0.31 -1.74 14.00
N ARG A 302 -0.16 -2.88 14.46
CA ARG A 302 0.37 -4.19 14.03
C ARG A 302 -0.23 -4.70 12.73
N LYS A 303 -1.38 -4.14 12.33
CA LYS A 303 -2.08 -4.48 11.10
C LYS A 303 -2.50 -3.21 10.38
N ALA A 304 -2.50 -3.23 9.07
CA ALA A 304 -3.05 -2.17 8.25
C ALA A 304 -4.55 -1.95 8.51
N ILE A 305 -5.04 -0.76 8.19
CA ILE A 305 -6.45 -0.36 8.35
C ILE A 305 -6.96 0.18 7.01
N PRO A 306 -7.17 -0.66 6.02
CA PRO A 306 -7.56 -0.24 4.68
C PRO A 306 -8.91 0.48 4.64
N MET A 307 -9.73 0.24 5.65
CA MET A 307 -11.05 0.83 5.83
C MET A 307 -11.06 2.23 6.43
N ARG A 308 -9.90 2.84 6.67
CA ARG A 308 -9.93 4.24 7.13
C ARG A 308 -10.57 5.10 6.05
N PRO A 309 -11.78 5.63 6.31
CA PRO A 309 -12.57 6.35 5.30
C PRO A 309 -11.82 7.49 4.65
N ILE A 310 -10.71 7.85 5.21
CA ILE A 310 -9.99 9.07 5.00
C ILE A 310 -8.95 8.95 3.91
N VAL A 311 -8.14 7.89 3.91
CA VAL A 311 -7.25 7.61 2.79
C VAL A 311 -8.10 7.32 1.56
N MET A 312 -9.18 6.55 1.73
CA MET A 312 -10.14 6.24 0.68
C MET A 312 -10.96 7.45 0.22
N GLN A 313 -11.14 8.45 1.09
CA GLN A 313 -11.81 9.72 0.78
C GLN A 313 -10.84 10.82 0.37
N ALA A 314 -9.56 10.58 0.24
CA ALA A 314 -8.60 11.48 -0.38
C ALA A 314 -8.88 11.57 -1.89
N ARG A 315 -10.04 12.06 -2.20
CA ARG A 315 -10.72 12.00 -3.47
C ARG A 315 -10.30 13.02 -4.47
N LEU A 316 -9.15 13.56 -4.45
CA LEU A 316 -8.92 14.52 -5.50
C LEU A 316 -9.08 13.87 -6.85
N ALA A 317 -8.64 12.66 -6.94
CA ALA A 317 -8.46 12.02 -8.21
C ALA A 317 -9.13 10.66 -8.31
N TYR A 318 -9.27 9.94 -7.23
CA TYR A 318 -9.79 8.57 -7.22
C TYR A 318 -11.11 8.46 -6.46
N GLU A 319 -12.10 7.84 -7.08
CA GLU A 319 -13.38 7.57 -6.42
C GLU A 319 -13.21 6.39 -5.46
N PRO A 320 -13.74 6.47 -4.24
CA PRO A 320 -13.66 5.36 -3.30
C PRO A 320 -14.28 4.09 -3.88
N TYR A 321 -13.70 2.98 -3.52
CA TYR A 321 -14.29 1.69 -3.81
C TYR A 321 -15.72 1.61 -3.27
N ARG A 322 -16.63 1.06 -4.06
CA ARG A 322 -17.96 0.72 -3.60
C ARG A 322 -17.91 -0.56 -2.78
N TYR A 323 -18.92 -0.76 -1.95
CA TYR A 323 -19.10 -1.96 -1.14
C TYR A 323 -17.86 -2.33 -0.33
N THR A 324 -17.21 -1.30 0.22
CA THR A 324 -16.01 -1.52 1.01
C THR A 324 -16.36 -1.97 2.44
N GLY A 325 -15.72 -3.02 2.90
CA GLY A 325 -15.93 -3.62 4.20
C GLY A 325 -14.75 -4.46 4.64
N SER A 326 -14.91 -5.19 5.75
CA SER A 326 -13.92 -6.15 6.22
C SER A 326 -14.57 -7.45 6.65
N ILE A 327 -13.83 -8.54 6.50
CA ILE A 327 -14.19 -9.84 7.05
C ILE A 327 -13.02 -10.42 7.84
N VAL A 328 -13.37 -11.26 8.81
CA VAL A 328 -12.40 -12.07 9.55
C VAL A 328 -12.68 -13.53 9.22
N ILE A 329 -11.71 -14.20 8.61
CA ILE A 329 -11.82 -15.63 8.31
C ILE A 329 -11.08 -16.38 9.40
N ALA A 330 -11.84 -17.16 10.20
CA ALA A 330 -11.30 -18.07 11.18
C ALA A 330 -10.89 -19.38 10.49
N ARG A 331 -9.63 -19.78 10.58
CA ARG A 331 -9.18 -21.07 10.05
C ARG A 331 -9.56 -22.19 11.00
N SER A 332 -10.23 -23.23 10.48
CA SER A 332 -10.54 -24.45 11.23
C SER A 332 -9.29 -25.29 11.46
N LYS A 333 -9.06 -25.65 12.76
CA LYS A 333 -8.17 -26.69 13.27
C LYS A 333 -6.76 -26.81 12.69
N GLY A 334 -5.80 -26.19 13.35
CA GLY A 334 -4.37 -26.55 13.26
C GLY A 334 -3.43 -25.48 12.75
N TYR A 335 -3.92 -24.40 12.18
CA TYR A 335 -3.10 -23.23 11.81
C TYR A 335 -3.58 -22.00 12.56
N GLU A 336 -2.65 -21.39 13.29
CA GLU A 336 -2.91 -20.25 14.13
C GLU A 336 -3.31 -19.02 13.30
N ARG A 337 -4.34 -18.34 13.79
CA ARG A 337 -4.77 -16.96 13.61
C ARG A 337 -5.85 -16.71 12.56
N GLU A 338 -6.88 -16.06 13.09
CA GLU A 338 -7.83 -15.27 12.32
C GLU A 338 -7.09 -14.30 11.41
N LYS A 339 -7.38 -14.34 10.13
CA LYS A 339 -6.91 -13.36 9.16
C LYS A 339 -7.99 -12.34 8.90
N THR A 340 -7.58 -11.08 8.82
CA THR A 340 -8.45 -9.96 8.47
C THR A 340 -8.29 -9.66 6.99
N PHE A 341 -9.40 -9.47 6.31
CA PHE A 341 -9.43 -9.14 4.89
C PHE A 341 -10.20 -7.85 4.66
N TRP A 342 -9.74 -7.08 3.71
CA TRP A 342 -10.44 -5.97 3.12
C TRP A 342 -11.29 -6.46 1.95
N VAL A 343 -12.55 -6.00 1.86
CA VAL A 343 -13.50 -6.32 0.78
C VAL A 343 -13.85 -5.05 0.05
N HIS A 344 -13.84 -5.07 -1.27
CA HIS A 344 -14.27 -3.96 -2.09
C HIS A 344 -14.69 -4.43 -3.49
N GLU A 345 -15.45 -3.59 -4.19
CA GLU A 345 -15.76 -3.83 -5.59
C GLU A 345 -14.52 -3.71 -6.47
N TRP A 346 -14.41 -4.57 -7.47
CA TRP A 346 -13.45 -4.43 -8.56
C TRP A 346 -14.13 -3.82 -9.78
N TYR A 347 -13.74 -2.62 -10.15
CA TYR A 347 -14.30 -1.88 -11.27
C TYR A 347 -14.12 -2.61 -12.61
N ASP A 348 -15.04 -2.39 -13.57
CA ASP A 348 -15.01 -3.03 -14.88
C ASP A 348 -13.80 -2.60 -15.69
N ASN A 349 -13.63 -1.31 -15.87
CA ASN A 349 -12.42 -0.74 -16.42
C ASN A 349 -11.51 -0.27 -15.26
N TYR A 350 -10.49 -1.04 -15.02
CA TYR A 350 -9.46 -0.76 -14.03
C TYR A 350 -8.11 -0.95 -14.68
N HIS A 351 -7.34 0.12 -14.77
CA HIS A 351 -6.04 0.12 -15.42
C HIS A 351 -4.99 0.75 -14.51
N GLU A 352 -4.05 -0.06 -14.05
CA GLU A 352 -2.86 0.41 -13.35
C GLU A 352 -1.82 0.93 -14.33
N LEU A 353 -1.08 1.98 -13.95
CA LEU A 353 0.03 2.45 -14.75
C LEU A 353 1.19 1.44 -14.71
N SER A 354 1.79 1.22 -15.86
CA SER A 354 3.03 0.47 -16.00
C SER A 354 4.20 1.43 -16.12
N ILE A 355 5.25 1.21 -15.36
CA ILE A 355 6.47 2.02 -15.43
C ILE A 355 7.11 2.03 -16.83
N ARG A 356 6.91 0.96 -17.62
CA ARG A 356 7.56 0.77 -18.93
C ARG A 356 6.72 1.19 -20.12
N THR A 357 5.40 1.12 -19.99
CA THR A 357 4.52 1.20 -21.18
C THR A 357 3.49 2.32 -21.11
N SER A 358 3.28 2.94 -19.95
CA SER A 358 2.24 3.97 -19.80
C SER A 358 2.69 5.37 -20.23
N PHE A 359 4.00 5.64 -20.29
CA PHE A 359 4.55 6.96 -20.52
C PHE A 359 5.24 7.05 -21.88
N GLN A 360 4.95 8.10 -22.64
CA GLN A 360 5.62 8.40 -23.89
C GLN A 360 6.69 9.50 -23.73
N THR A 361 6.48 10.38 -22.75
CA THR A 361 7.35 11.53 -22.49
C THR A 361 7.60 11.71 -20.99
N PRO A 362 8.71 12.36 -20.60
CA PRO A 362 8.92 12.75 -19.22
C PRO A 362 7.79 13.61 -18.64
N LYS A 363 7.10 14.39 -19.48
CA LYS A 363 5.98 15.22 -19.05
C LYS A 363 4.81 14.39 -18.52
N ASP A 364 4.52 13.25 -19.13
CA ASP A 364 3.43 12.37 -18.66
C ASP A 364 3.68 11.92 -17.23
N LEU A 365 4.93 11.54 -16.91
CA LEU A 365 5.34 11.14 -15.56
C LEU A 365 5.33 12.32 -14.59
N HIS A 366 5.76 13.50 -15.03
CA HIS A 366 5.73 14.73 -14.24
C HIS A 366 4.30 15.09 -13.81
N ASP A 367 3.33 14.99 -14.72
CA ASP A 367 1.93 15.29 -14.43
C ASP A 367 1.34 14.26 -13.43
N ILE A 368 1.71 12.99 -13.53
CA ILE A 368 1.33 11.95 -12.54
C ILE A 368 1.98 12.24 -11.18
N ALA A 369 3.26 12.64 -11.14
CA ALA A 369 3.93 12.99 -9.91
C ALA A 369 3.20 14.14 -9.18
N ALA A 370 2.80 15.18 -9.91
CA ALA A 370 2.00 16.27 -9.37
C ALA A 370 0.62 15.79 -8.86
N ASP A 371 -0.07 14.94 -9.62
CA ASP A 371 -1.39 14.42 -9.25
C ASP A 371 -1.35 13.61 -7.95
N VAL A 372 -0.34 12.75 -7.79
CA VAL A 372 -0.13 11.99 -6.55
C VAL A 372 0.25 12.90 -5.38
N GLY A 373 1.08 13.92 -5.62
CA GLY A 373 1.40 14.93 -4.62
C GLY A 373 0.14 15.59 -4.06
N VAL A 374 -0.76 16.02 -4.94
CA VAL A 374 -2.05 16.59 -4.51
C VAL A 374 -2.91 15.57 -3.77
N GLN A 375 -3.02 14.33 -4.26
CA GLN A 375 -3.80 13.28 -3.62
C GLN A 375 -3.33 13.03 -2.19
N LEU A 376 -2.03 12.82 -1.97
CA LEU A 376 -1.47 12.58 -0.65
C LEU A 376 -1.56 13.83 0.25
N GLY A 377 -1.31 15.03 -0.26
CA GLY A 377 -1.43 16.27 0.49
C GLY A 377 -2.85 16.56 0.98
N LEU A 378 -3.88 16.12 0.26
CA LEU A 378 -5.27 16.17 0.70
C LEU A 378 -5.63 15.03 1.66
N GLY A 379 -5.08 13.84 1.43
CA GLY A 379 -5.43 12.61 2.15
C GLY A 379 -4.80 12.49 3.53
N HIS A 380 -3.53 12.77 3.65
CA HIS A 380 -2.77 12.61 4.88
C HIS A 380 -3.40 13.26 6.11
N PRO A 381 -3.80 14.56 6.08
CA PRO A 381 -4.33 15.24 7.26
C PRO A 381 -5.83 15.00 7.48
N ARG A 382 -6.51 14.30 6.58
CA ARG A 382 -7.99 14.27 6.59
C ARG A 382 -8.56 13.47 7.76
N ASN A 383 -9.49 14.09 8.55
CA ASN A 383 -10.19 13.47 9.70
C ASN A 383 -9.26 12.78 10.74
N ILE A 384 -8.03 13.22 10.90
CA ILE A 384 -7.17 12.74 12.00
C ILE A 384 -7.66 13.33 13.33
N SER A 385 -8.10 14.60 13.33
CA SER A 385 -8.94 15.18 14.38
C SER A 385 -9.73 16.36 13.83
N ASP A 386 -11.01 16.45 14.14
CA ASP A 386 -11.90 17.49 13.60
C ASP A 386 -11.56 18.90 14.09
N SER A 387 -11.00 19.04 15.31
CA SER A 387 -10.64 20.32 15.93
C SER A 387 -9.23 20.81 15.56
N GLU A 388 -8.37 19.93 15.01
CA GLU A 388 -6.96 20.19 14.81
C GLU A 388 -6.52 20.20 13.33
N SER A 389 -7.43 20.01 12.40
CA SER A 389 -7.07 19.81 10.98
C SER A 389 -6.29 20.99 10.37
N SER A 390 -6.57 22.22 10.77
CA SER A 390 -5.82 23.39 10.30
C SER A 390 -4.43 23.47 10.94
N GLY A 391 -4.31 23.17 12.24
CA GLY A 391 -3.04 23.12 12.96
C GLY A 391 -2.16 21.99 12.44
N LEU A 392 -2.74 20.80 12.19
CA LEU A 392 -2.02 19.66 11.62
C LEU A 392 -1.43 19.99 10.23
N ARG A 393 -2.22 20.61 9.33
CA ARG A 393 -1.74 21.01 8.00
C ARG A 393 -0.57 21.99 8.09
N SER A 394 -0.67 22.98 8.96
CA SER A 394 0.41 23.95 9.17
C SER A 394 1.68 23.26 9.69
N THR A 395 1.54 22.34 10.64
CA THR A 395 2.66 21.54 11.15
C THR A 395 3.27 20.65 10.05
N MET A 396 2.45 20.05 9.20
CA MET A 396 2.93 19.24 8.07
C MET A 396 3.70 20.10 7.06
N VAL A 397 3.19 21.30 6.72
CA VAL A 397 3.90 22.24 5.83
C VAL A 397 5.27 22.60 6.40
N SER A 398 5.34 23.05 7.65
CA SER A 398 6.61 23.41 8.29
C SER A 398 7.56 22.21 8.43
N THR A 399 7.02 20.99 8.61
CA THR A 399 7.84 19.77 8.65
C THR A 399 8.42 19.44 7.28
N VAL A 400 7.64 19.54 6.20
CA VAL A 400 8.16 19.33 4.84
C VAL A 400 9.25 20.36 4.52
N GLU A 401 8.99 21.66 4.79
CA GLU A 401 9.95 22.73 4.53
C GLU A 401 11.26 22.53 5.33
N ARG A 402 11.16 22.08 6.58
CA ARG A 402 12.32 21.77 7.42
C ARG A 402 13.11 20.56 6.99
N LEU A 403 12.43 19.50 6.50
CA LEU A 403 13.03 18.22 6.18
C LEU A 403 13.23 18.01 4.68
N GLN A 404 12.97 19.01 3.84
CA GLN A 404 12.99 18.84 2.39
C GLN A 404 14.28 18.21 1.89
N GLU A 405 15.42 18.81 2.23
CA GLU A 405 16.75 18.31 1.83
C GLU A 405 16.98 16.87 2.32
N GLN A 406 16.57 16.56 3.55
CA GLN A 406 16.72 15.22 4.12
C GLN A 406 15.81 14.20 3.42
N ILE A 407 14.59 14.60 3.02
CA ILE A 407 13.67 13.75 2.23
C ILE A 407 14.27 13.47 0.85
N GLU A 408 14.73 14.49 0.14
CA GLU A 408 15.37 14.37 -1.18
C GLU A 408 16.64 13.50 -1.10
N GLN A 409 17.47 13.70 -0.10
CA GLN A 409 18.67 12.88 0.15
C GLN A 409 18.28 11.41 0.47
N ALA A 410 17.24 11.20 1.27
CA ALA A 410 16.74 9.85 1.58
C ALA A 410 16.22 9.15 0.31
N ILE A 411 15.50 9.85 -0.56
CA ILE A 411 15.02 9.33 -1.84
C ILE A 411 16.21 8.90 -2.71
N ALA A 412 17.22 9.76 -2.88
CA ALA A 412 18.38 9.47 -3.69
C ALA A 412 19.19 8.28 -3.14
N ASP A 413 19.44 8.26 -1.82
CA ASP A 413 20.19 7.20 -1.15
C ASP A 413 19.47 5.85 -1.22
N LEU A 414 18.18 5.81 -0.87
CA LEU A 414 17.39 4.58 -0.87
C LEU A 414 17.14 4.07 -2.29
N THR A 415 17.08 4.94 -3.30
CA THR A 415 17.07 4.53 -4.70
C THR A 415 18.34 3.76 -5.04
N ARG A 416 19.54 4.33 -4.70
CA ARG A 416 20.82 3.65 -4.96
C ARG A 416 20.94 2.32 -4.22
N GLN A 417 20.52 2.28 -2.95
CA GLN A 417 20.52 1.06 -2.13
C GLN A 417 19.58 -0.01 -2.71
N THR A 418 18.38 0.37 -3.13
CA THR A 418 17.40 -0.54 -3.77
C THR A 418 17.96 -1.14 -5.05
N VAL A 419 18.58 -0.33 -5.91
CA VAL A 419 19.19 -0.80 -7.15
C VAL A 419 20.38 -1.72 -6.87
N ALA A 420 21.24 -1.39 -5.91
CA ALA A 420 22.35 -2.22 -5.51
C ALA A 420 21.90 -3.58 -4.94
N ALA A 421 20.91 -3.57 -4.04
CA ALA A 421 20.34 -4.78 -3.47
C ALA A 421 19.69 -5.67 -4.54
N TRP A 422 18.97 -5.08 -5.50
CA TRP A 422 18.43 -5.83 -6.63
C TRP A 422 19.51 -6.46 -7.50
N HIS A 423 20.61 -5.76 -7.78
CA HIS A 423 21.73 -6.33 -8.53
C HIS A 423 22.39 -7.51 -7.79
N GLU A 424 22.50 -7.41 -6.47
CA GLU A 424 22.99 -8.50 -5.63
C GLU A 424 22.05 -9.70 -5.67
N PHE A 425 20.77 -9.49 -5.39
CA PHE A 425 19.73 -10.50 -5.49
C PHE A 425 19.72 -11.21 -6.84
N ARG A 426 19.78 -10.46 -7.94
CA ARG A 426 19.83 -11.00 -9.29
C ARG A 426 21.08 -11.84 -9.54
N ARG A 427 22.24 -11.37 -9.07
CA ARG A 427 23.51 -12.10 -9.20
C ARG A 427 23.44 -13.43 -8.44
N GLU A 428 22.92 -13.44 -7.22
CA GLU A 428 22.75 -14.64 -6.41
C GLU A 428 21.76 -15.61 -7.05
N ALA A 429 20.61 -15.16 -7.53
CA ALA A 429 19.62 -16.00 -8.21
C ALA A 429 20.20 -16.69 -9.46
N ILE A 430 21.00 -15.97 -10.26
CA ILE A 430 21.63 -16.51 -11.48
C ILE A 430 22.76 -17.49 -11.16
N SER A 431 23.56 -17.23 -10.11
CA SER A 431 24.69 -18.08 -9.71
C SER A 431 24.31 -19.22 -8.76
N GLY A 432 23.18 -19.12 -8.09
CA GLY A 432 22.65 -20.07 -7.12
C GLY A 432 21.83 -21.20 -7.73
N LYS A 433 20.96 -21.78 -6.92
CA LYS A 433 20.04 -22.86 -7.30
C LYS A 433 18.60 -22.37 -7.53
N ALA A 434 18.34 -21.10 -7.32
CA ALA A 434 17.01 -20.51 -7.38
C ALA A 434 16.39 -20.56 -8.78
N LEU A 435 17.23 -20.58 -9.83
CA LEU A 435 16.80 -20.67 -11.23
C LEU A 435 17.29 -21.97 -11.88
N ASP A 436 16.47 -22.57 -12.75
CA ASP A 436 16.92 -23.63 -13.59
C ASP A 436 17.79 -23.13 -14.75
N ARG A 437 18.41 -24.07 -15.49
CA ARG A 437 19.33 -23.72 -16.59
C ARG A 437 18.64 -22.99 -17.76
N GLN A 438 17.36 -23.17 -17.95
CA GLN A 438 16.61 -22.54 -19.03
C GLN A 438 16.24 -21.11 -18.64
N GLN A 439 15.81 -20.91 -17.41
CA GLN A 439 15.54 -19.59 -16.82
C GLN A 439 16.81 -18.73 -16.78
N VAL A 440 17.95 -19.30 -16.32
CA VAL A 440 19.25 -18.61 -16.34
C VAL A 440 19.61 -18.13 -17.75
N LYS A 441 19.39 -18.95 -18.78
CA LYS A 441 19.66 -18.54 -20.17
C LYS A 441 18.74 -17.36 -20.58
N HIS A 442 17.46 -17.41 -20.28
CA HIS A 442 16.50 -16.34 -20.59
C HIS A 442 16.97 -15.00 -20.02
N PHE A 443 17.32 -14.95 -18.74
CA PHE A 443 17.80 -13.72 -18.08
C PHE A 443 19.19 -13.23 -18.55
N LEU A 444 20.02 -14.11 -19.08
CA LEU A 444 21.34 -13.73 -19.63
C LEU A 444 21.25 -13.19 -21.06
N TYR A 445 20.38 -13.76 -21.90
CA TYR A 445 20.27 -13.36 -23.31
C TYR A 445 19.47 -12.09 -23.54
N ASP A 446 18.47 -11.80 -22.69
CA ASP A 446 17.54 -10.67 -22.89
C ASP A 446 18.20 -9.30 -22.59
N GLN A 447 19.41 -9.28 -22.00
CA GLN A 447 20.11 -8.07 -21.59
C GLN A 447 21.35 -7.72 -22.45
N GLY A 448 21.58 -8.38 -23.58
CA GLY A 448 22.71 -8.09 -24.47
C GLY A 448 24.10 -8.26 -23.83
N ALA A 449 24.21 -8.90 -22.68
CA ALA A 449 25.47 -9.18 -22.01
C ALA A 449 26.06 -10.49 -22.55
N ASN A 450 27.31 -10.45 -23.01
CA ASN A 450 28.06 -11.66 -23.28
C ASN A 450 28.07 -12.53 -22.01
N PRO A 451 27.66 -13.81 -22.09
CA PRO A 451 27.61 -14.67 -20.93
C PRO A 451 29.01 -14.81 -20.30
N PRO A 452 29.16 -14.69 -18.97
CA PRO A 452 30.40 -15.08 -18.33
C PRO A 452 30.66 -16.57 -18.64
N SER A 453 31.87 -16.90 -19.08
CA SER A 453 32.27 -18.27 -19.39
C SER A 453 31.96 -19.16 -18.18
N LEU A 454 31.04 -20.10 -18.32
CA LEU A 454 30.74 -21.10 -17.31
C LEU A 454 32.02 -21.88 -16.98
N PRO A 455 32.39 -22.08 -15.71
CA PRO A 455 33.57 -22.88 -15.36
C PRO A 455 33.41 -24.29 -15.93
N SER A 456 34.33 -24.66 -16.82
CA SER A 456 34.36 -26.00 -17.39
C SER A 456 34.58 -27.00 -16.24
N LYS A 457 33.62 -27.93 -16.08
CA LYS A 457 33.85 -29.10 -15.23
C LYS A 457 35.07 -29.83 -15.76
N LYS A 458 36.23 -29.70 -15.09
CA LYS A 458 37.38 -30.58 -15.29
C LYS A 458 36.91 -32.01 -15.00
N GLY A 459 36.86 -32.80 -16.06
CA GLY A 459 36.58 -34.22 -15.96
C GLY A 459 37.68 -34.89 -15.14
N GLY A 460 37.34 -35.37 -13.97
CA GLY A 460 38.15 -36.37 -13.26
C GLY A 460 37.91 -37.72 -13.92
N LYS A 461 38.85 -38.15 -14.77
CA LYS A 461 39.04 -39.56 -15.06
C LYS A 461 39.92 -40.16 -13.97
N SER A 462 39.44 -41.13 -13.29
CA SER A 462 40.08 -42.44 -12.98
C SER A 462 39.17 -43.20 -12.02
#